data_145d19d8c479dc605a5d964a67545c3f
#
_entry.id   145d19d8c479dc605a5d964a67545c3f
#
_cell.length_a   1.000
_cell.length_b   1.000
_cell.length_c   1.000
_cell.angle_alpha   90.00
_cell.angle_beta   90.00
_cell.angle_gamma   90.00
#
_symmetry.space_group_name_H-M   'P 1'
#
loop_
_entity.id
_entity.type
_entity.pdbx_description
1 polymer ?
#
loop_
_entity_poly.entity_id
_entity_poly.type
_entity_poly.pdbx_seq_one_letter_code
_entity_poly.pdbx_strand_id
1 'polypeptide(L)'
;MKKRASATSKKTKARRRSMAAPKRRTARAMSRRSSSAAGQETELARLNRERDEVLEQLAGAAEVLKVISSSAGDLKPVFDTILETATRICEAKFGNLWLREGHTFRIAATHGAPPAYREYFDREPVVHPQPRSGLGFILETKRLIHIADIKTEPTFKDKMRIATIELANGRSLVGVPLLKENEVVGAIVIYRQEVRPFTEKQIALLQNFAAQAVIAIENARLLNELRQWTTDLTESLEQQTATADVLRVISSSPTDIQPVLEAIVRTAGKLCDAEYAILYRLRDGKYHPACWNNAMAEWVKYLLDHPLSVGRGSLVGRTALERRAVHILDCLADAEYTMHEAARIGNQRTMLGVPLLRDGVPIGVIGLLRTSVKPFTEKQIELVTTFAD
;
A
#
# COMPACT_ATOMS: atom_id res chain seq x y z
N MET A 1 -40.66 -38.20 98.71
CA MET A 1 -42.05 -38.08 99.19
C MET A 1 -42.96 -38.30 97.99
N LYS A 2 -43.62 -39.45 97.92
CA LYS A 2 -45.11 -39.64 97.99
C LYS A 2 -45.82 -38.93 96.86
N LYS A 3 -46.62 -39.49 95.94
CA LYS A 3 -47.54 -40.68 95.97
C LYS A 3 -48.05 -40.84 94.53
N ARG A 4 -48.12 -41.98 93.91
CA ARG A 4 -49.28 -42.87 93.73
C ARG A 4 -50.57 -42.15 93.35
N ALA A 5 -51.28 -42.50 92.31
CA ALA A 5 -51.96 -43.67 91.86
C ALA A 5 -52.85 -43.26 90.68
N SER A 6 -53.47 -44.01 89.94
CA SER A 6 -53.84 -45.40 89.61
C SER A 6 -54.87 -45.32 88.45
N ALA A 7 -54.70 -46.22 87.57
CA ALA A 7 -55.73 -46.95 86.80
C ALA A 7 -57.09 -46.40 86.50
N THR A 8 -57.50 -46.46 85.25
CA THR A 8 -58.65 -47.35 84.93
C THR A 8 -58.76 -47.53 83.37
N SER A 9 -58.99 -48.75 83.06
CA SER A 9 -59.27 -49.39 81.72
C SER A 9 -60.64 -48.88 81.20
N LYS A 10 -60.74 -48.68 79.88
CA LYS A 10 -61.95 -49.07 79.11
C LYS A 10 -61.64 -49.38 77.70
N LYS A 11 -61.95 -50.59 77.27
CA LYS A 11 -62.04 -51.09 75.93
C LYS A 11 -63.03 -50.28 75.06
N THR A 12 -62.71 -49.98 73.83
CA THR A 12 -63.72 -49.87 72.74
C THR A 12 -63.12 -50.06 71.40
N LYS A 13 -63.55 -51.10 70.75
CA LYS A 13 -63.79 -51.44 69.33
C LYS A 13 -62.88 -50.78 68.18
N ALA A 14 -62.17 -51.67 67.56
CA ALA A 14 -61.55 -51.50 66.26
C ALA A 14 -62.56 -51.13 65.16
N ARG A 15 -62.27 -50.09 64.40
CA ARG A 15 -62.93 -49.75 63.15
C ARG A 15 -61.87 -49.76 62.04
N ARG A 16 -61.83 -50.78 61.21
CA ARG A 16 -61.05 -50.90 60.01
C ARG A 16 -61.45 -49.68 59.09
N ARG A 17 -60.49 -48.83 58.79
CA ARG A 17 -60.60 -47.88 57.66
C ARG A 17 -59.59 -48.34 56.61
N SER A 18 -60.08 -48.62 55.43
CA SER A 18 -59.36 -48.96 54.19
C SER A 18 -58.33 -47.90 53.82
N MET A 19 -57.06 -48.30 53.58
CA MET A 19 -56.05 -47.48 52.97
C MET A 19 -56.38 -47.27 51.48
N ALA A 20 -56.77 -46.06 51.11
CA ALA A 20 -56.80 -45.66 49.73
C ALA A 20 -55.40 -45.36 49.19
N ALA A 21 -55.04 -45.97 48.09
CA ALA A 21 -53.75 -45.80 47.42
C ALA A 21 -53.52 -44.32 47.04
N PRO A 22 -52.26 -43.77 47.13
CA PRO A 22 -51.94 -42.43 46.71
C PRO A 22 -51.93 -42.40 45.18
N LYS A 23 -52.72 -41.50 44.68
CA LYS A 23 -53.04 -41.33 43.28
C LYS A 23 -51.88 -40.79 42.46
N ARG A 24 -51.77 -41.32 41.24
CA ARG A 24 -51.11 -40.95 40.01
C ARG A 24 -50.82 -39.44 39.69
N ARG A 25 -50.88 -38.54 40.64
CA ARG A 25 -50.62 -37.09 40.41
C ARG A 25 -49.17 -36.69 40.44
N THR A 26 -48.28 -37.44 41.14
CA THR A 26 -46.88 -37.11 41.32
C THR A 26 -46.02 -37.47 40.10
N ALA A 27 -46.33 -38.54 39.37
CA ALA A 27 -45.58 -38.95 38.20
C ALA A 27 -45.73 -37.97 36.98
N ARG A 28 -46.94 -37.40 36.84
CA ARG A 28 -47.22 -36.43 35.75
C ARG A 28 -46.62 -35.03 36.03
N ALA A 29 -46.41 -34.67 37.27
CA ALA A 29 -45.74 -33.42 37.65
C ALA A 29 -44.19 -33.54 37.56
N MET A 30 -43.63 -34.71 37.86
CA MET A 30 -42.18 -34.95 37.67
C MET A 30 -41.83 -35.07 36.18
N SER A 31 -42.64 -35.73 35.36
CA SER A 31 -42.44 -35.79 33.88
C SER A 31 -42.53 -34.41 33.23
N ARG A 32 -43.41 -33.54 33.65
CA ARG A 32 -43.47 -32.16 33.13
C ARG A 32 -42.31 -31.27 33.57
N ARG A 33 -41.78 -31.50 34.82
CA ARG A 33 -40.57 -30.77 35.27
C ARG A 33 -39.32 -31.26 34.58
N SER A 34 -39.15 -32.55 34.29
CA SER A 34 -37.99 -33.09 33.56
C SER A 34 -38.02 -32.69 32.11
N SER A 35 -39.18 -32.64 31.41
CA SER A 35 -39.31 -32.13 30.05
C SER A 35 -39.06 -30.63 29.95
N SER A 36 -39.42 -29.86 30.95
CA SER A 36 -39.14 -28.40 31.00
C SER A 36 -37.64 -28.12 31.30
N ALA A 37 -37.01 -28.92 32.14
CA ALA A 37 -35.57 -28.79 32.42
C ALA A 37 -34.70 -29.21 31.23
N ALA A 38 -35.07 -30.29 30.55
CA ALA A 38 -34.39 -30.71 29.30
C ALA A 38 -34.56 -29.69 28.17
N GLY A 39 -35.74 -29.06 28.08
CA GLY A 39 -35.98 -27.94 27.13
C GLY A 39 -35.16 -26.68 27.44
N GLN A 40 -35.01 -26.37 28.74
CA GLN A 40 -34.18 -25.23 29.19
C GLN A 40 -32.66 -25.48 28.98
N GLU A 41 -32.19 -26.72 29.23
CA GLU A 41 -30.79 -27.09 28.94
C GLU A 41 -30.48 -27.03 27.42
N THR A 42 -31.42 -27.46 26.58
CA THR A 42 -31.26 -27.39 25.12
C THR A 42 -31.26 -25.95 24.62
N GLU A 43 -32.10 -25.09 25.19
CA GLU A 43 -32.16 -23.66 24.85
C GLU A 43 -30.91 -22.92 25.35
N LEU A 44 -30.42 -23.22 26.56
CA LEU A 44 -29.19 -22.65 27.09
C LEU A 44 -27.96 -23.07 26.25
N ALA A 45 -27.93 -24.31 25.83
CA ALA A 45 -26.87 -24.83 24.95
C ALA A 45 -26.90 -24.16 23.56
N ARG A 46 -28.10 -23.81 23.04
CA ARG A 46 -28.25 -23.04 21.82
C ARG A 46 -27.77 -21.60 21.99
N LEU A 47 -28.20 -20.92 23.03
CA LEU A 47 -27.80 -19.54 23.33
C LEU A 47 -26.28 -19.43 23.58
N ASN A 48 -25.69 -20.40 24.26
CA ASN A 48 -24.24 -20.44 24.44
C ASN A 48 -23.50 -20.60 23.10
N ARG A 49 -23.96 -21.45 22.20
CA ARG A 49 -23.39 -21.57 20.87
C ARG A 49 -23.52 -20.29 20.06
N GLU A 50 -24.69 -19.65 20.06
CA GLU A 50 -24.92 -18.37 19.38
C GLU A 50 -24.00 -17.27 19.96
N ARG A 51 -23.84 -17.22 21.28
CA ARG A 51 -22.88 -16.29 21.94
C ARG A 51 -21.45 -16.57 21.50
N ASP A 52 -21.01 -17.81 21.49
CA ASP A 52 -19.64 -18.17 21.17
C ASP A 52 -19.34 -17.87 19.69
N GLU A 53 -20.28 -18.13 18.77
CA GLU A 53 -20.21 -17.71 17.37
C GLU A 53 -20.05 -16.19 17.23
N VAL A 54 -20.84 -15.40 17.96
CA VAL A 54 -20.74 -13.92 17.92
C VAL A 54 -19.41 -13.42 18.49
N LEU A 55 -18.93 -14.03 19.57
CA LEU A 55 -17.64 -13.66 20.16
C LEU A 55 -16.49 -13.97 19.20
N GLU A 56 -16.53 -15.10 18.50
CA GLU A 56 -15.53 -15.45 17.48
C GLU A 56 -15.55 -14.47 16.29
N GLN A 57 -16.73 -14.05 15.85
CA GLN A 57 -16.87 -13.04 14.79
C GLN A 57 -16.30 -11.68 15.22
N LEU A 58 -16.60 -11.24 16.46
CA LEU A 58 -16.05 -10.00 17.01
C LEU A 58 -14.54 -10.04 17.16
N ALA A 59 -13.99 -11.17 17.63
CA ALA A 59 -12.55 -11.35 17.76
C ALA A 59 -11.86 -11.29 16.39
N GLY A 60 -12.43 -11.96 15.36
CA GLY A 60 -11.90 -11.91 14.00
C GLY A 60 -11.94 -10.50 13.40
N ALA A 61 -13.02 -9.75 13.61
CA ALA A 61 -13.10 -8.36 13.16
C ALA A 61 -12.09 -7.46 13.87
N ALA A 62 -11.88 -7.64 15.18
CA ALA A 62 -10.89 -6.90 15.95
C ALA A 62 -9.45 -7.20 15.49
N GLU A 63 -9.14 -8.44 15.14
CA GLU A 63 -7.84 -8.85 14.60
C GLU A 63 -7.54 -8.14 13.28
N VAL A 64 -8.50 -8.12 12.35
CA VAL A 64 -8.39 -7.41 11.07
C VAL A 64 -8.17 -5.92 11.30
N LEU A 65 -8.95 -5.27 12.18
CA LEU A 65 -8.79 -3.85 12.51
C LEU A 65 -7.42 -3.53 13.10
N LYS A 66 -6.88 -4.40 13.94
CA LYS A 66 -5.52 -4.24 14.50
C LYS A 66 -4.47 -4.25 13.40
N VAL A 67 -4.56 -5.19 12.44
CA VAL A 67 -3.61 -5.27 11.32
C VAL A 67 -3.76 -4.04 10.40
N ILE A 68 -4.97 -3.59 10.10
CA ILE A 68 -5.21 -2.36 9.33
C ILE A 68 -4.50 -1.16 9.97
N SER A 69 -4.62 -1.02 11.29
CA SER A 69 -4.03 0.10 12.04
C SER A 69 -2.49 0.07 12.09
N SER A 70 -1.89 -1.12 12.02
CA SER A 70 -0.43 -1.30 12.12
C SER A 70 0.30 -1.38 10.79
N SER A 71 -0.40 -1.59 9.67
CA SER A 71 0.20 -1.91 8.37
C SER A 71 0.84 -0.73 7.63
N ALA A 72 0.75 0.50 8.15
CA ALA A 72 1.42 1.71 7.60
C ALA A 72 1.30 1.89 6.07
N GLY A 73 0.23 1.38 5.45
CA GLY A 73 -0.04 1.45 4.01
C GLY A 73 0.33 0.20 3.21
N ASP A 74 0.90 -0.85 3.83
CA ASP A 74 1.06 -2.16 3.19
C ASP A 74 -0.26 -2.95 3.29
N LEU A 75 -0.87 -3.23 2.15
CA LEU A 75 -2.15 -3.94 2.07
C LEU A 75 -2.02 -5.46 2.18
N LYS A 76 -0.85 -6.02 1.87
CA LYS A 76 -0.69 -7.47 1.81
C LYS A 76 -0.98 -8.16 3.15
N PRO A 77 -0.42 -7.73 4.31
CA PRO A 77 -0.74 -8.34 5.60
C PRO A 77 -2.22 -8.23 5.96
N VAL A 78 -2.89 -7.13 5.55
CA VAL A 78 -4.32 -6.94 5.80
C VAL A 78 -5.15 -7.95 5.02
N PHE A 79 -4.86 -8.13 3.73
CA PHE A 79 -5.58 -9.06 2.86
C PHE A 79 -5.36 -10.51 3.27
N ASP A 80 -4.13 -10.87 3.65
CA ASP A 80 -3.80 -12.21 4.16
C ASP A 80 -4.60 -12.50 5.44
N THR A 81 -4.65 -11.57 6.40
CA THR A 81 -5.43 -11.71 7.65
C THR A 81 -6.94 -11.81 7.39
N ILE A 82 -7.47 -10.98 6.48
CA ILE A 82 -8.88 -11.04 6.08
C ILE A 82 -9.22 -12.42 5.51
N LEU A 83 -8.41 -12.92 4.57
CA LEU A 83 -8.66 -14.23 3.95
C LEU A 83 -8.51 -15.38 4.94
N GLU A 84 -7.50 -15.36 5.79
CA GLU A 84 -7.29 -16.36 6.84
C GLU A 84 -8.49 -16.41 7.78
N THR A 85 -8.90 -15.25 8.29
CA THR A 85 -10.03 -15.14 9.22
C THR A 85 -11.35 -15.53 8.54
N ALA A 86 -11.59 -15.06 7.32
CA ALA A 86 -12.80 -15.40 6.56
C ALA A 86 -12.89 -16.89 6.24
N THR A 87 -11.79 -17.51 5.79
CA THR A 87 -11.78 -18.96 5.49
C THR A 87 -11.97 -19.80 6.75
N ARG A 88 -11.36 -19.42 7.87
CA ARG A 88 -11.51 -20.10 9.16
C ARG A 88 -12.95 -20.03 9.68
N ILE A 89 -13.51 -18.83 9.81
CA ILE A 89 -14.86 -18.66 10.40
C ILE A 89 -15.96 -19.17 9.47
N CYS A 90 -15.81 -19.01 8.16
CA CYS A 90 -16.76 -19.53 7.20
C CYS A 90 -16.55 -21.01 6.86
N GLU A 91 -15.61 -21.70 7.53
CA GLU A 91 -15.24 -23.10 7.25
C GLU A 91 -15.00 -23.32 5.74
N ALA A 92 -14.38 -22.36 5.09
CA ALA A 92 -13.95 -22.46 3.70
C ALA A 92 -12.56 -23.10 3.63
N LYS A 93 -12.23 -23.73 2.52
CA LYS A 93 -10.93 -24.41 2.35
C LYS A 93 -9.86 -23.45 1.86
N PHE A 94 -10.23 -22.53 0.99
CA PHE A 94 -9.34 -21.49 0.46
C PHE A 94 -10.12 -20.25 0.04
N GLY A 95 -9.41 -19.16 -0.20
CA GLY A 95 -9.98 -17.90 -0.65
C GLY A 95 -9.01 -17.04 -1.42
N ASN A 96 -9.56 -16.15 -2.24
CA ASN A 96 -8.82 -15.18 -3.03
C ASN A 96 -9.39 -13.77 -2.81
N LEU A 97 -8.50 -12.79 -2.78
CA LEU A 97 -8.86 -11.38 -2.85
C LEU A 97 -8.35 -10.81 -4.18
N TRP A 98 -9.26 -10.19 -4.90
CA TRP A 98 -9.04 -9.59 -6.19
C TRP A 98 -9.16 -8.07 -6.09
N LEU A 99 -8.24 -7.33 -6.70
CA LEU A 99 -8.32 -5.89 -6.89
C LEU A 99 -8.62 -5.57 -8.34
N ARG A 100 -9.46 -4.58 -8.57
CA ARG A 100 -9.79 -4.10 -9.91
C ARG A 100 -8.75 -3.08 -10.39
N GLU A 101 -8.20 -3.31 -11.58
CA GLU A 101 -7.30 -2.41 -12.29
C GLU A 101 -7.93 -2.07 -13.65
N GLY A 102 -8.65 -0.95 -13.70
CA GLY A 102 -9.39 -0.55 -14.90
C GLY A 102 -10.47 -1.56 -15.28
N HIS A 103 -10.27 -2.30 -16.37
CA HIS A 103 -11.20 -3.35 -16.85
C HIS A 103 -10.77 -4.77 -16.48
N THR A 104 -9.74 -4.94 -15.68
CA THR A 104 -9.19 -6.23 -15.26
C THR A 104 -9.25 -6.41 -13.76
N PHE A 105 -9.08 -7.65 -13.31
CA PHE A 105 -8.85 -7.97 -11.90
C PHE A 105 -7.48 -8.61 -11.74
N ARG A 106 -6.73 -8.14 -10.74
CA ARG A 106 -5.48 -8.73 -10.30
C ARG A 106 -5.68 -9.45 -8.97
N ILE A 107 -5.11 -10.66 -8.87
CA ILE A 107 -5.10 -11.35 -7.58
C ILE A 107 -4.12 -10.64 -6.63
N ALA A 108 -4.63 -10.19 -5.49
CA ALA A 108 -3.86 -9.45 -4.49
C ALA A 108 -3.42 -10.34 -3.32
N ALA A 109 -4.23 -11.33 -2.97
CA ALA A 109 -3.91 -12.30 -1.94
C ALA A 109 -4.64 -13.63 -2.18
N THR A 110 -4.05 -14.73 -1.69
CA THR A 110 -4.61 -16.08 -1.73
C THR A 110 -4.29 -16.79 -0.42
N HIS A 111 -5.29 -17.38 0.22
CA HIS A 111 -5.13 -18.17 1.44
C HIS A 111 -5.64 -19.60 1.25
N GLY A 112 -4.91 -20.60 1.75
CA GLY A 112 -5.32 -22.01 1.77
C GLY A 112 -5.42 -22.71 0.42
N ALA A 113 -5.09 -22.04 -0.70
CA ALA A 113 -5.20 -22.61 -2.04
C ALA A 113 -4.13 -23.71 -2.30
N PRO A 114 -4.48 -24.77 -3.05
CA PRO A 114 -3.51 -25.79 -3.46
C PRO A 114 -2.35 -25.21 -4.27
N PRO A 115 -1.15 -25.83 -4.23
CA PRO A 115 0.02 -25.32 -4.95
C PRO A 115 -0.20 -25.11 -6.44
N ALA A 116 -0.80 -26.06 -7.14
CA ALA A 116 -1.06 -25.97 -8.58
C ALA A 116 -1.99 -24.80 -8.94
N TYR A 117 -2.95 -24.47 -8.08
CA TYR A 117 -3.83 -23.32 -8.25
C TYR A 117 -3.09 -21.99 -8.03
N ARG A 118 -2.20 -21.93 -7.03
CA ARG A 118 -1.35 -20.75 -6.81
C ARG A 118 -0.41 -20.53 -7.97
N GLU A 119 0.31 -21.55 -8.41
CA GLU A 119 1.22 -21.46 -9.57
C GLU A 119 0.51 -20.99 -10.85
N TYR A 120 -0.74 -21.38 -11.06
CA TYR A 120 -1.53 -20.91 -12.19
C TYR A 120 -1.68 -19.37 -12.15
N PHE A 121 -2.09 -18.80 -11.00
CA PHE A 121 -2.26 -17.36 -10.86
C PHE A 121 -0.95 -16.60 -10.65
N ASP A 122 0.11 -17.22 -10.22
CA ASP A 122 1.45 -16.61 -10.19
C ASP A 122 1.97 -16.36 -11.64
N ARG A 123 1.59 -17.22 -12.59
CA ARG A 123 1.92 -17.05 -14.02
C ARG A 123 0.98 -16.06 -14.72
N GLU A 124 -0.29 -16.09 -14.40
CA GLU A 124 -1.33 -15.23 -14.98
C GLU A 124 -2.10 -14.46 -13.87
N PRO A 125 -1.49 -13.48 -13.22
CA PRO A 125 -2.10 -12.80 -12.06
C PRO A 125 -3.25 -11.87 -12.43
N VAL A 126 -3.42 -11.56 -13.71
CA VAL A 126 -4.44 -10.64 -14.23
C VAL A 126 -5.51 -11.39 -14.99
N VAL A 127 -6.76 -11.17 -14.61
CA VAL A 127 -7.93 -11.79 -15.23
C VAL A 127 -8.81 -10.72 -15.89
N HIS A 128 -9.18 -10.98 -17.15
CA HIS A 128 -10.18 -10.19 -17.85
C HIS A 128 -11.57 -10.78 -17.55
N PRO A 129 -12.43 -10.09 -16.80
CA PRO A 129 -13.72 -10.61 -16.42
C PRO A 129 -14.61 -10.78 -17.66
N GLN A 130 -15.04 -12.00 -17.92
CA GLN A 130 -16.00 -12.28 -18.98
C GLN A 130 -17.42 -12.03 -18.46
N PRO A 131 -18.39 -11.61 -19.29
CA PRO A 131 -19.78 -11.39 -18.86
C PRO A 131 -20.43 -12.61 -18.16
N ARG A 132 -19.94 -13.82 -18.47
CA ARG A 132 -20.38 -15.09 -17.87
C ARG A 132 -19.36 -15.67 -16.89
N SER A 133 -18.56 -14.84 -16.24
CA SER A 133 -17.67 -15.24 -15.16
C SER A 133 -18.20 -14.74 -13.82
N GLY A 134 -17.75 -15.33 -12.72
CA GLY A 134 -18.11 -14.87 -11.38
C GLY A 134 -17.69 -13.42 -11.10
N LEU A 135 -16.48 -13.03 -11.51
CA LEU A 135 -15.99 -11.65 -11.39
C LEU A 135 -16.73 -10.70 -12.35
N GLY A 136 -17.09 -11.16 -13.57
CA GLY A 136 -17.91 -10.39 -14.51
C GLY A 136 -19.29 -10.09 -13.96
N PHE A 137 -19.96 -11.11 -13.38
CA PHE A 137 -21.24 -10.93 -12.71
C PHE A 137 -21.16 -9.92 -11.57
N ILE A 138 -20.14 -10.02 -10.70
CA ILE A 138 -19.91 -9.06 -9.61
C ILE A 138 -19.72 -7.65 -10.16
N LEU A 139 -18.94 -7.49 -11.23
CA LEU A 139 -18.65 -6.21 -11.85
C LEU A 139 -19.92 -5.54 -12.43
N GLU A 140 -20.72 -6.31 -13.15
CA GLU A 140 -21.93 -5.80 -13.82
C GLU A 140 -23.06 -5.51 -12.83
N THR A 141 -23.28 -6.42 -11.87
CA THR A 141 -24.46 -6.36 -10.98
C THR A 141 -24.17 -5.66 -9.65
N LYS A 142 -22.88 -5.55 -9.26
CA LYS A 142 -22.46 -5.07 -7.94
C LYS A 142 -23.05 -5.90 -6.79
N ARG A 143 -23.42 -7.15 -7.08
CA ARG A 143 -24.03 -8.10 -6.14
C ARG A 143 -23.11 -9.25 -5.84
N LEU A 144 -23.32 -9.84 -4.67
CA LEU A 144 -22.65 -11.08 -4.30
C LEU A 144 -23.07 -12.24 -5.22
N ILE A 145 -22.18 -13.19 -5.36
CA ILE A 145 -22.43 -14.47 -6.02
C ILE A 145 -22.36 -15.59 -4.97
N HIS A 146 -23.33 -16.49 -4.99
CA HIS A 146 -23.37 -17.67 -4.13
C HIS A 146 -23.75 -18.89 -4.96
N ILE A 147 -22.83 -19.83 -5.10
CA ILE A 147 -22.99 -21.03 -5.93
C ILE A 147 -22.86 -22.26 -5.03
N ALA A 148 -23.93 -23.06 -5.00
CA ALA A 148 -23.99 -24.29 -4.22
C ALA A 148 -23.03 -25.36 -4.76
N ASP A 149 -22.96 -25.53 -6.08
CA ASP A 149 -22.02 -26.44 -6.75
C ASP A 149 -21.58 -25.88 -8.11
N ILE A 150 -20.33 -25.46 -8.18
CA ILE A 150 -19.76 -24.85 -9.39
C ILE A 150 -19.66 -25.84 -10.56
N LYS A 151 -19.64 -27.16 -10.32
CA LYS A 151 -19.60 -28.18 -11.40
C LYS A 151 -20.92 -28.24 -12.16
N THR A 152 -22.03 -28.05 -11.47
CA THR A 152 -23.37 -28.14 -12.05
C THR A 152 -23.92 -26.77 -12.49
N GLU A 153 -23.26 -25.68 -12.14
CA GLU A 153 -23.67 -24.32 -12.49
C GLU A 153 -23.48 -24.07 -13.99
N PRO A 154 -24.54 -23.83 -14.76
CA PRO A 154 -24.46 -23.70 -16.22
C PRO A 154 -24.10 -22.29 -16.68
N THR A 155 -24.26 -21.28 -15.81
CA THR A 155 -24.15 -19.86 -16.16
C THR A 155 -22.73 -19.42 -16.42
N PHE A 156 -21.77 -19.92 -15.61
CA PHE A 156 -20.38 -19.51 -15.64
C PHE A 156 -19.52 -20.52 -16.39
N LYS A 157 -18.88 -20.08 -17.48
CA LYS A 157 -18.02 -20.93 -18.34
C LYS A 157 -16.77 -20.18 -18.74
N ASP A 158 -15.89 -19.97 -17.79
CA ASP A 158 -14.63 -19.27 -18.03
C ASP A 158 -13.40 -20.10 -17.59
N LYS A 159 -12.23 -19.65 -18.00
CA LYS A 159 -10.95 -20.31 -17.64
C LYS A 159 -10.73 -20.39 -16.12
N MET A 160 -11.16 -19.36 -15.40
CA MET A 160 -11.02 -19.30 -13.94
C MET A 160 -11.89 -20.37 -13.26
N ARG A 161 -13.11 -20.61 -13.75
CA ARG A 161 -13.96 -21.70 -13.26
C ARG A 161 -13.29 -23.06 -13.49
N ILE A 162 -12.73 -23.28 -14.68
CA ILE A 162 -12.02 -24.51 -15.01
C ILE A 162 -10.84 -24.70 -14.06
N ALA A 163 -9.99 -23.69 -13.89
CA ALA A 163 -8.86 -23.75 -12.95
C ALA A 163 -9.34 -24.03 -11.51
N THR A 164 -10.41 -23.40 -11.06
CA THR A 164 -10.97 -23.63 -9.72
C THR A 164 -11.44 -25.08 -9.52
N ILE A 165 -12.06 -25.70 -10.54
CA ILE A 165 -12.52 -27.06 -10.48
C ILE A 165 -11.36 -28.06 -10.57
N GLU A 166 -10.47 -27.87 -11.54
CA GLU A 166 -9.43 -28.86 -11.89
C GLU A 166 -8.21 -28.78 -10.98
N LEU A 167 -7.76 -27.56 -10.64
CA LEU A 167 -6.54 -27.37 -9.86
C LEU A 167 -6.81 -27.25 -8.36
N ALA A 168 -8.00 -26.78 -7.96
CA ALA A 168 -8.35 -26.58 -6.56
C ALA A 168 -9.50 -27.46 -6.06
N ASN A 169 -10.13 -28.30 -6.91
CA ASN A 169 -11.30 -29.10 -6.58
C ASN A 169 -12.43 -28.29 -5.92
N GLY A 170 -12.61 -27.04 -6.33
CA GLY A 170 -13.66 -26.17 -5.81
C GLY A 170 -15.04 -26.71 -6.14
N ARG A 171 -15.97 -26.64 -5.16
CA ARG A 171 -17.37 -27.08 -5.32
C ARG A 171 -18.34 -25.98 -4.95
N SER A 172 -18.41 -25.54 -3.71
CA SER A 172 -19.24 -24.42 -3.30
C SER A 172 -18.41 -23.14 -3.20
N LEU A 173 -18.97 -22.02 -3.60
CA LEU A 173 -18.30 -20.72 -3.46
C LEU A 173 -19.27 -19.61 -3.06
N VAL A 174 -18.73 -18.60 -2.41
CA VAL A 174 -19.35 -17.30 -2.24
C VAL A 174 -18.34 -16.21 -2.59
N GLY A 175 -18.77 -15.26 -3.41
CA GLY A 175 -17.97 -14.08 -3.77
C GLY A 175 -18.72 -12.80 -3.42
N VAL A 176 -18.06 -11.87 -2.76
CA VAL A 176 -18.63 -10.58 -2.39
C VAL A 176 -17.82 -9.46 -3.02
N PRO A 177 -18.48 -8.41 -3.56
CA PRO A 177 -17.81 -7.24 -4.08
C PRO A 177 -17.17 -6.42 -2.97
N LEU A 178 -16.02 -5.84 -3.24
CA LEU A 178 -15.47 -4.71 -2.53
C LEU A 178 -16.06 -3.45 -3.15
N LEU A 179 -16.97 -2.78 -2.45
CA LEU A 179 -17.69 -1.62 -2.97
C LEU A 179 -17.20 -0.33 -2.31
N LYS A 180 -16.79 0.62 -3.15
CA LYS A 180 -16.52 2.01 -2.75
C LYS A 180 -17.46 2.93 -3.52
N GLU A 181 -18.25 3.74 -2.84
CA GLU A 181 -19.17 4.71 -3.47
C GLU A 181 -20.01 4.08 -4.60
N ASN A 182 -20.49 2.85 -4.37
CA ASN A 182 -21.21 2.03 -5.34
C ASN A 182 -20.39 1.60 -6.59
N GLU A 183 -19.06 1.67 -6.56
CA GLU A 183 -18.17 1.13 -7.58
C GLU A 183 -17.43 -0.11 -7.05
N VAL A 184 -17.25 -1.11 -7.92
CA VAL A 184 -16.51 -2.33 -7.58
C VAL A 184 -15.03 -2.04 -7.68
N VAL A 185 -14.32 -2.05 -6.53
CA VAL A 185 -12.86 -1.89 -6.44
C VAL A 185 -12.13 -3.22 -6.31
N GLY A 186 -12.88 -4.30 -6.10
CA GLY A 186 -12.34 -5.65 -5.96
C GLY A 186 -13.41 -6.67 -5.62
N ALA A 187 -12.98 -7.87 -5.24
CA ALA A 187 -13.86 -8.94 -4.76
C ALA A 187 -13.11 -9.87 -3.80
N ILE A 188 -13.82 -10.40 -2.79
CA ILE A 188 -13.36 -11.52 -1.99
C ILE A 188 -14.19 -12.74 -2.39
N VAL A 189 -13.50 -13.86 -2.69
CA VAL A 189 -14.15 -15.11 -3.06
C VAL A 189 -13.57 -16.22 -2.20
N ILE A 190 -14.43 -16.97 -1.49
CA ILE A 190 -14.04 -18.13 -0.69
C ILE A 190 -14.70 -19.39 -1.22
N TYR A 191 -14.03 -20.52 -1.04
CA TYR A 191 -14.38 -21.77 -1.68
C TYR A 191 -14.34 -22.93 -0.69
N ARG A 192 -15.26 -23.89 -0.92
CA ARG A 192 -15.24 -25.24 -0.32
C ARG A 192 -14.93 -26.27 -1.39
N GLN A 193 -14.28 -27.35 -1.00
CA GLN A 193 -14.00 -28.52 -1.86
C GLN A 193 -15.13 -29.58 -1.79
N GLU A 194 -16.20 -29.28 -1.07
CA GLU A 194 -17.39 -30.09 -0.90
C GLU A 194 -18.64 -29.30 -1.30
N VAL A 195 -19.73 -30.00 -1.62
CA VAL A 195 -21.02 -29.36 -1.91
C VAL A 195 -21.72 -29.05 -0.58
N ARG A 196 -21.43 -27.88 -0.04
CA ARG A 196 -22.00 -27.36 1.19
C ARG A 196 -22.17 -25.84 1.05
N PRO A 197 -23.38 -25.35 0.72
CA PRO A 197 -23.63 -23.91 0.58
C PRO A 197 -23.28 -23.13 1.84
N PHE A 198 -22.92 -21.87 1.68
CA PHE A 198 -22.66 -20.97 2.80
C PHE A 198 -23.99 -20.47 3.39
N THR A 199 -24.04 -20.30 4.70
CA THR A 199 -25.20 -19.76 5.40
C THR A 199 -25.30 -18.24 5.22
N GLU A 200 -26.48 -17.66 5.42
CA GLU A 200 -26.67 -16.20 5.38
C GLU A 200 -25.77 -15.47 6.40
N LYS A 201 -25.57 -16.05 7.59
CA LYS A 201 -24.63 -15.50 8.59
C LYS A 201 -23.19 -15.45 8.08
N GLN A 202 -22.72 -16.50 7.41
CA GLN A 202 -21.38 -16.54 6.83
C GLN A 202 -21.21 -15.56 5.68
N ILE A 203 -22.27 -15.40 4.85
CA ILE A 203 -22.27 -14.41 3.77
C ILE A 203 -22.23 -12.98 4.35
N ALA A 204 -23.04 -12.67 5.35
CA ALA A 204 -23.04 -11.38 6.02
C ALA A 204 -21.67 -11.05 6.66
N LEU A 205 -21.03 -12.04 7.27
CA LEU A 205 -19.68 -11.89 7.83
C LEU A 205 -18.65 -11.58 6.73
N LEU A 206 -18.71 -12.27 5.60
CA LEU A 206 -17.80 -12.01 4.47
C LEU A 206 -18.03 -10.61 3.88
N GLN A 207 -19.28 -10.13 3.85
CA GLN A 207 -19.60 -8.75 3.45
C GLN A 207 -18.98 -7.72 4.43
N ASN A 208 -18.98 -8.00 5.73
CA ASN A 208 -18.30 -7.15 6.71
C ASN A 208 -16.78 -7.11 6.47
N PHE A 209 -16.14 -8.26 6.19
CA PHE A 209 -14.73 -8.28 5.83
C PHE A 209 -14.44 -7.56 4.52
N ALA A 210 -15.34 -7.64 3.55
CA ALA A 210 -15.25 -6.88 2.31
C ALA A 210 -15.27 -5.36 2.57
N ALA A 211 -16.14 -4.88 3.46
CA ALA A 211 -16.17 -3.49 3.85
C ALA A 211 -14.87 -3.04 4.56
N GLN A 212 -14.31 -3.89 5.44
CA GLN A 212 -13.02 -3.60 6.09
C GLN A 212 -11.87 -3.55 5.09
N ALA A 213 -11.86 -4.44 4.08
CA ALA A 213 -10.87 -4.41 3.01
C ALA A 213 -10.93 -3.10 2.21
N VAL A 214 -12.13 -2.59 1.92
CA VAL A 214 -12.30 -1.29 1.24
C VAL A 214 -11.72 -0.16 2.07
N ILE A 215 -11.99 -0.13 3.38
CA ILE A 215 -11.42 0.88 4.29
C ILE A 215 -9.88 0.82 4.28
N ALA A 216 -9.31 -0.38 4.33
CA ALA A 216 -7.86 -0.56 4.29
C ALA A 216 -7.25 -0.06 2.97
N ILE A 217 -7.88 -0.37 1.82
CA ILE A 217 -7.46 0.09 0.50
C ILE A 217 -7.43 1.62 0.44
N GLU A 218 -8.51 2.27 0.92
CA GLU A 218 -8.61 3.72 0.93
C GLU A 218 -7.58 4.37 1.85
N ASN A 219 -7.39 3.83 3.05
CA ASN A 219 -6.37 4.33 3.96
C ASN A 219 -4.96 4.25 3.36
N ALA A 220 -4.63 3.13 2.72
CA ALA A 220 -3.33 2.97 2.06
C ALA A 220 -3.16 3.96 0.89
N ARG A 221 -4.20 4.17 0.09
CA ARG A 221 -4.20 5.15 -1.01
C ARG A 221 -3.98 6.56 -0.48
N LEU A 222 -4.76 6.98 0.52
CA LEU A 222 -4.65 8.33 1.11
C LEU A 222 -3.29 8.57 1.77
N LEU A 223 -2.72 7.56 2.44
CA LEU A 223 -1.38 7.65 3.02
C LEU A 223 -0.30 7.82 1.94
N ASN A 224 -0.42 7.13 0.81
CA ASN A 224 0.52 7.26 -0.30
C ASN A 224 0.41 8.63 -0.97
N GLU A 225 -0.82 9.13 -1.19
CA GLU A 225 -1.05 10.47 -1.72
C GLU A 225 -0.50 11.56 -0.78
N LEU A 226 -0.74 11.43 0.52
CA LEU A 226 -0.21 12.36 1.52
C LEU A 226 1.32 12.38 1.52
N ARG A 227 1.97 11.22 1.44
CA ARG A 227 3.44 11.14 1.34
C ARG A 227 3.96 11.81 0.08
N GLN A 228 3.32 11.59 -1.06
CA GLN A 228 3.68 12.22 -2.31
C GLN A 228 3.56 13.76 -2.20
N TRP A 229 2.43 14.25 -1.73
CA TRP A 229 2.22 15.70 -1.56
C TRP A 229 3.20 16.32 -0.58
N THR A 230 3.56 15.61 0.50
CA THR A 230 4.56 16.09 1.46
C THR A 230 5.93 16.21 0.80
N THR A 231 6.31 15.25 -0.04
CA THR A 231 7.56 15.28 -0.80
C THR A 231 7.58 16.46 -1.78
N ASP A 232 6.52 16.60 -2.59
CA ASP A 232 6.39 17.67 -3.59
C ASP A 232 6.40 19.08 -2.94
N LEU A 233 5.71 19.22 -1.80
CA LEU A 233 5.70 20.47 -1.04
C LEU A 233 7.08 20.81 -0.46
N THR A 234 7.78 19.83 0.07
CA THR A 234 9.14 20.02 0.60
C THR A 234 10.09 20.47 -0.50
N GLU A 235 10.07 19.80 -1.66
CA GLU A 235 10.87 20.17 -2.83
C GLU A 235 10.56 21.61 -3.29
N SER A 236 9.27 21.97 -3.38
CA SER A 236 8.84 23.31 -3.76
C SER A 236 9.30 24.39 -2.75
N LEU A 237 9.21 24.09 -1.45
CA LEU A 237 9.64 25.02 -0.41
C LEU A 237 11.17 25.24 -0.44
N GLU A 238 11.94 24.18 -0.67
CA GLU A 238 13.39 24.28 -0.83
C GLU A 238 13.77 25.18 -2.02
N GLN A 239 13.10 25.03 -3.16
CA GLN A 239 13.31 25.86 -4.34
C GLN A 239 12.94 27.33 -4.08
N GLN A 240 11.79 27.59 -3.44
CA GLN A 240 11.39 28.95 -3.09
C GLN A 240 12.37 29.62 -2.12
N THR A 241 12.81 28.89 -1.10
CA THR A 241 13.77 29.38 -0.12
C THR A 241 15.09 29.73 -0.79
N ALA A 242 15.58 28.87 -1.66
CA ALA A 242 16.82 29.09 -2.39
C ALA A 242 16.74 30.32 -3.32
N THR A 243 15.63 30.48 -4.02
CA THR A 243 15.39 31.68 -4.87
C THR A 243 15.33 32.96 -4.03
N ALA A 244 14.64 32.94 -2.90
CA ALA A 244 14.56 34.07 -1.99
C ALA A 244 15.94 34.45 -1.42
N ASP A 245 16.79 33.46 -1.11
CA ASP A 245 18.15 33.69 -0.63
C ASP A 245 19.02 34.38 -1.70
N VAL A 246 18.94 33.95 -2.96
CA VAL A 246 19.65 34.58 -4.07
C VAL A 246 19.16 36.04 -4.25
N LEU A 247 17.83 36.28 -4.30
CA LEU A 247 17.26 37.59 -4.40
C LEU A 247 17.67 38.54 -3.25
N ARG A 248 17.76 38.03 -2.04
CA ARG A 248 18.23 38.78 -0.88
C ARG A 248 19.68 39.19 -1.04
N VAL A 249 20.56 38.36 -1.56
CA VAL A 249 21.97 38.69 -1.83
C VAL A 249 22.06 39.76 -2.94
N ILE A 250 21.26 39.63 -4.03
CA ILE A 250 21.18 40.64 -5.09
C ILE A 250 20.80 42.00 -4.49
N SER A 251 19.76 42.04 -3.66
CA SER A 251 19.27 43.29 -3.06
C SER A 251 20.27 43.92 -2.07
N SER A 252 21.08 43.13 -1.40
CA SER A 252 22.05 43.60 -0.41
C SER A 252 23.41 44.00 -0.99
N SER A 253 23.69 43.64 -2.25
CA SER A 253 24.98 43.90 -2.91
C SER A 253 24.82 44.57 -4.30
N PRO A 254 24.27 45.80 -4.38
CA PRO A 254 23.92 46.40 -5.64
C PRO A 254 25.12 46.78 -6.51
N THR A 255 26.32 46.89 -5.94
CA THR A 255 27.54 47.33 -6.65
C THR A 255 28.61 46.22 -6.78
N ASP A 256 28.51 45.16 -5.99
CA ASP A 256 29.44 44.04 -6.05
C ASP A 256 28.70 42.78 -6.52
N ILE A 257 29.03 42.30 -7.71
CA ILE A 257 28.41 41.11 -8.30
C ILE A 257 28.97 39.82 -7.72
N GLN A 258 30.16 39.84 -7.10
CA GLN A 258 30.85 38.61 -6.64
C GLN A 258 30.04 37.81 -5.61
N PRO A 259 29.43 38.42 -4.56
CA PRO A 259 28.58 37.68 -3.62
C PRO A 259 27.35 37.04 -4.27
N VAL A 260 26.79 37.69 -5.31
CA VAL A 260 25.65 37.16 -6.07
C VAL A 260 26.04 35.89 -6.84
N LEU A 261 27.18 35.92 -7.56
CA LEU A 261 27.69 34.78 -8.31
C LEU A 261 28.00 33.60 -7.37
N GLU A 262 28.58 33.85 -6.22
CA GLU A 262 28.87 32.83 -5.19
C GLU A 262 27.59 32.22 -4.61
N ALA A 263 26.55 33.03 -4.36
CA ALA A 263 25.25 32.55 -3.90
C ALA A 263 24.58 31.66 -4.95
N ILE A 264 24.59 32.04 -6.22
CA ILE A 264 24.06 31.26 -7.34
C ILE A 264 24.77 29.91 -7.42
N VAL A 265 26.09 29.88 -7.46
CA VAL A 265 26.89 28.64 -7.57
C VAL A 265 26.64 27.71 -6.39
N ARG A 266 26.63 28.24 -5.17
CA ARG A 266 26.34 27.47 -3.97
C ARG A 266 24.93 26.87 -3.99
N THR A 267 23.93 27.68 -4.36
CA THR A 267 22.52 27.29 -4.40
C THR A 267 22.28 26.26 -5.50
N ALA A 268 22.79 26.48 -6.71
CA ALA A 268 22.67 25.54 -7.81
C ALA A 268 23.33 24.19 -7.48
N GLY A 269 24.53 24.19 -6.89
CA GLY A 269 25.23 23.00 -6.44
C GLY A 269 24.41 22.19 -5.43
N LYS A 270 23.84 22.86 -4.42
CA LYS A 270 23.03 22.23 -3.37
C LYS A 270 21.73 21.63 -3.92
N LEU A 271 20.95 22.41 -4.68
CA LEU A 271 19.65 21.96 -5.20
C LEU A 271 19.77 20.86 -6.26
N CYS A 272 20.87 20.83 -6.99
CA CYS A 272 21.10 19.81 -8.01
C CYS A 272 21.90 18.60 -7.48
N ASP A 273 22.21 18.53 -6.19
CA ASP A 273 23.02 17.44 -5.59
C ASP A 273 24.31 17.23 -6.42
N ALA A 274 25.02 18.32 -6.72
CA ALA A 274 26.28 18.33 -7.45
C ALA A 274 27.44 18.46 -6.47
N GLU A 275 28.46 17.62 -6.62
CA GLU A 275 29.66 17.68 -5.75
C GLU A 275 30.45 18.94 -5.97
N TYR A 276 30.51 19.41 -7.22
CA TYR A 276 31.19 20.66 -7.57
C TYR A 276 30.28 21.57 -8.39
N ALA A 277 30.34 22.86 -8.09
CA ALA A 277 29.69 23.89 -8.88
C ALA A 277 30.68 25.00 -9.17
N ILE A 278 30.79 25.45 -10.39
CA ILE A 278 31.71 26.49 -10.85
C ILE A 278 30.98 27.44 -11.79
N LEU A 279 31.24 28.75 -11.64
CA LEU A 279 30.84 29.72 -12.61
C LEU A 279 32.07 30.25 -13.36
N TYR A 280 32.01 30.17 -14.67
CA TYR A 280 33.05 30.70 -15.58
C TYR A 280 32.58 32.01 -16.18
N ARG A 281 33.47 32.99 -16.32
CA ARG A 281 33.22 34.26 -17.00
C ARG A 281 34.08 34.37 -18.22
N LEU A 282 33.51 34.98 -19.28
CA LEU A 282 34.22 35.29 -20.50
C LEU A 282 35.12 36.53 -20.26
N ARG A 283 36.44 36.37 -20.47
CA ARG A 283 37.44 37.45 -20.46
C ARG A 283 38.47 37.19 -21.57
N ASP A 284 38.79 38.17 -22.34
CA ASP A 284 39.79 38.08 -23.42
C ASP A 284 39.56 36.88 -24.38
N GLY A 285 38.30 36.61 -24.71
CA GLY A 285 37.90 35.51 -25.60
C GLY A 285 37.98 34.11 -24.99
N LYS A 286 38.28 33.98 -23.70
CA LYS A 286 38.35 32.69 -22.97
C LYS A 286 37.50 32.72 -21.74
N TYR A 287 37.06 31.53 -21.27
CA TYR A 287 36.30 31.33 -20.04
C TYR A 287 37.24 31.01 -18.90
N HIS A 288 37.18 31.85 -17.85
CA HIS A 288 37.99 31.73 -16.62
C HIS A 288 37.07 31.40 -15.43
N PRO A 289 37.44 30.51 -14.50
CA PRO A 289 36.74 30.33 -13.22
C PRO A 289 36.63 31.68 -12.51
N ALA A 290 35.40 32.05 -12.10
CA ALA A 290 35.11 33.26 -11.35
C ALA A 290 34.73 33.02 -9.91
N CYS A 291 33.98 31.97 -9.65
CA CYS A 291 33.67 31.46 -8.32
C CYS A 291 33.31 29.97 -8.38
N TRP A 292 33.40 29.30 -7.24
CA TRP A 292 33.13 27.84 -7.15
C TRP A 292 32.65 27.44 -5.76
N ASN A 293 32.03 26.28 -5.68
CA ASN A 293 31.62 25.65 -4.42
C ASN A 293 32.13 24.19 -4.38
N ASN A 294 32.68 23.79 -3.24
CA ASN A 294 33.26 22.48 -2.92
C ASN A 294 34.37 21.97 -3.86
N ALA A 295 34.82 22.74 -4.82
CA ALA A 295 35.84 22.31 -5.78
C ALA A 295 37.22 22.12 -5.10
N MET A 296 37.96 21.07 -5.47
CA MET A 296 39.30 20.79 -4.95
C MET A 296 40.29 21.84 -5.40
N ALA A 297 41.14 22.31 -4.48
CA ALA A 297 42.10 23.39 -4.75
C ALA A 297 43.04 23.07 -5.93
N GLU A 298 43.50 21.83 -6.07
CA GLU A 298 44.35 21.39 -7.16
C GLU A 298 43.66 21.48 -8.50
N TRP A 299 42.37 21.10 -8.56
CA TRP A 299 41.56 21.20 -9.77
C TRP A 299 41.27 22.62 -10.16
N VAL A 300 40.91 23.48 -9.19
CA VAL A 300 40.71 24.92 -9.42
C VAL A 300 41.98 25.57 -9.95
N LYS A 301 43.13 25.26 -9.37
CA LYS A 301 44.45 25.76 -9.84
C LYS A 301 44.69 25.33 -11.29
N TYR A 302 44.46 24.06 -11.62
CA TYR A 302 44.57 23.58 -13.01
C TYR A 302 43.69 24.39 -13.98
N LEU A 303 42.44 24.66 -13.61
CA LEU A 303 41.50 25.43 -14.44
C LEU A 303 41.89 26.90 -14.58
N LEU A 304 42.47 27.52 -13.55
CA LEU A 304 43.00 28.90 -13.61
C LEU A 304 44.21 28.99 -14.56
N ASP A 305 45.07 27.97 -14.55
CA ASP A 305 46.22 27.90 -15.44
C ASP A 305 45.86 27.54 -16.91
N HIS A 306 44.65 26.98 -17.13
CA HIS A 306 44.19 26.53 -18.44
C HIS A 306 42.80 27.11 -18.79
N PRO A 307 42.70 28.40 -19.14
CA PRO A 307 41.42 29.04 -19.56
C PRO A 307 40.80 28.36 -20.77
N LEU A 308 39.47 28.19 -20.76
CA LEU A 308 38.73 27.38 -21.70
C LEU A 308 38.27 28.20 -22.90
N SER A 309 38.44 27.67 -24.11
CA SER A 309 37.98 28.25 -25.35
C SER A 309 36.62 27.69 -25.77
N VAL A 310 35.88 28.43 -26.61
CA VAL A 310 34.69 27.94 -27.29
C VAL A 310 35.04 26.72 -28.15
N GLY A 311 34.31 25.63 -28.05
CA GLY A 311 34.58 24.41 -28.81
C GLY A 311 33.96 23.17 -28.16
N ARG A 312 34.03 22.02 -28.79
CA ARG A 312 33.38 20.80 -28.33
C ARG A 312 34.13 20.00 -27.26
N GLY A 313 35.45 20.27 -27.11
CA GLY A 313 36.32 19.49 -26.22
C GLY A 313 36.13 19.66 -24.72
N SER A 314 35.35 20.64 -24.27
CA SER A 314 35.05 20.88 -22.86
C SER A 314 33.57 21.17 -22.63
N LEU A 315 33.06 20.92 -21.41
CA LEU A 315 31.70 21.30 -21.04
C LEU A 315 31.43 22.77 -21.32
N VAL A 316 32.29 23.64 -20.79
CA VAL A 316 32.13 25.11 -20.93
C VAL A 316 32.19 25.56 -22.37
N GLY A 317 33.15 25.06 -23.13
CA GLY A 317 33.30 25.41 -24.56
C GLY A 317 32.11 24.96 -25.39
N ARG A 318 31.58 23.77 -25.11
CA ARG A 318 30.40 23.20 -25.78
C ARG A 318 29.14 23.99 -25.44
N THR A 319 28.93 24.31 -24.15
CA THR A 319 27.81 25.14 -23.68
C THR A 319 27.83 26.52 -24.33
N ALA A 320 28.99 27.13 -24.40
CA ALA A 320 29.15 28.41 -25.07
C ALA A 320 28.89 28.38 -26.60
N LEU A 321 29.34 27.28 -27.25
CA LEU A 321 29.13 27.05 -28.67
C LEU A 321 27.65 26.86 -29.00
N GLU A 322 26.96 26.00 -28.21
CA GLU A 322 25.57 25.65 -28.45
C GLU A 322 24.56 26.70 -27.93
N ARG A 323 25.00 27.56 -27.03
CA ARG A 323 24.16 28.63 -26.40
C ARG A 323 22.92 28.07 -25.71
N ARG A 324 22.99 26.86 -25.20
CA ARG A 324 21.95 26.17 -24.46
C ARG A 324 22.58 25.27 -23.40
N ALA A 325 21.75 24.72 -22.51
CA ALA A 325 22.20 23.73 -21.53
C ALA A 325 22.80 22.51 -22.24
N VAL A 326 23.99 22.09 -21.79
CA VAL A 326 24.70 20.89 -22.26
C VAL A 326 24.85 19.92 -21.12
N HIS A 327 24.36 18.70 -21.31
CA HIS A 327 24.43 17.61 -20.34
C HIS A 327 25.32 16.48 -20.86
N ILE A 328 26.48 16.28 -20.24
CA ILE A 328 27.41 15.18 -20.52
C ILE A 328 27.14 14.09 -19.49
N LEU A 329 26.59 12.96 -19.92
CA LEU A 329 26.21 11.85 -19.04
C LEU A 329 27.42 11.21 -18.34
N ASP A 330 28.50 10.99 -19.11
CA ASP A 330 29.79 10.52 -18.61
C ASP A 330 30.91 11.08 -19.48
N CYS A 331 31.70 11.98 -18.90
CA CYS A 331 32.80 12.64 -19.62
C CYS A 331 33.94 11.68 -20.05
N LEU A 332 34.05 10.52 -19.40
CA LEU A 332 35.06 9.52 -19.80
C LEU A 332 34.58 8.66 -20.98
N ALA A 333 33.27 8.62 -21.25
CA ALA A 333 32.69 7.92 -22.37
C ALA A 333 32.31 8.84 -23.55
N ASP A 334 32.37 10.16 -23.35
CA ASP A 334 32.04 11.16 -24.37
C ASP A 334 33.22 11.32 -25.39
N ALA A 335 32.99 10.95 -26.65
CA ALA A 335 34.00 10.98 -27.69
C ALA A 335 34.52 12.39 -28.05
N GLU A 336 33.75 13.44 -27.77
CA GLU A 336 34.15 14.81 -28.08
C GLU A 336 34.86 15.49 -26.91
N TYR A 337 34.79 14.91 -25.68
CA TYR A 337 35.41 15.49 -24.49
C TYR A 337 36.89 15.25 -24.42
N THR A 338 37.72 16.29 -24.45
CA THR A 338 39.18 16.18 -24.52
C THR A 338 39.91 16.60 -23.24
N MET A 339 39.18 17.08 -22.22
CA MET A 339 39.77 17.56 -20.93
C MET A 339 40.00 16.42 -19.92
N HIS A 340 40.64 15.34 -20.38
CA HIS A 340 40.82 14.12 -19.57
C HIS A 340 41.64 14.34 -18.32
N GLU A 341 42.62 15.24 -18.35
CA GLU A 341 43.44 15.59 -17.17
C GLU A 341 42.60 16.34 -16.12
N ALA A 342 41.79 17.30 -16.55
CA ALA A 342 40.85 17.98 -15.63
C ALA A 342 39.83 16.99 -15.02
N ALA A 343 39.30 16.04 -15.83
CA ALA A 343 38.41 15.02 -15.35
C ALA A 343 39.09 14.10 -14.32
N ARG A 344 40.35 13.74 -14.55
CA ARG A 344 41.16 12.91 -13.62
C ARG A 344 41.39 13.61 -12.29
N ILE A 345 41.85 14.87 -12.33
CA ILE A 345 42.11 15.64 -11.11
C ILE A 345 40.86 15.88 -10.30
N GLY A 346 39.73 16.24 -10.99
CA GLY A 346 38.43 16.47 -10.36
C GLY A 346 37.59 15.22 -10.13
N ASN A 347 38.08 14.03 -10.50
CA ASN A 347 37.32 12.77 -10.47
C ASN A 347 35.92 12.89 -11.08
N GLN A 348 35.83 13.53 -12.23
CA GLN A 348 34.56 13.92 -12.83
C GLN A 348 33.94 12.83 -13.70
N ARG A 349 32.62 12.72 -13.67
CA ARG A 349 31.87 11.78 -14.49
C ARG A 349 30.70 12.48 -15.19
N THR A 350 29.63 12.84 -14.52
CA THR A 350 28.47 13.54 -15.09
C THR A 350 28.63 15.06 -14.95
N MET A 351 28.31 15.79 -16.01
CA MET A 351 28.47 17.24 -16.06
C MET A 351 27.24 17.92 -16.69
N LEU A 352 26.86 19.07 -16.12
CA LEU A 352 25.85 19.98 -16.69
C LEU A 352 26.44 21.37 -16.85
N GLY A 353 26.38 21.92 -18.03
CA GLY A 353 26.75 23.31 -18.32
C GLY A 353 25.53 24.12 -18.71
N VAL A 354 25.32 25.29 -18.11
CA VAL A 354 24.23 26.21 -18.45
C VAL A 354 24.82 27.58 -18.79
N PRO A 355 24.51 28.15 -19.97
CA PRO A 355 25.08 29.43 -20.38
C PRO A 355 24.42 30.61 -19.65
N LEU A 356 25.22 31.58 -19.23
CA LEU A 356 24.75 32.93 -18.85
C LEU A 356 24.68 33.77 -20.10
N LEU A 357 23.48 34.12 -20.56
CA LEU A 357 23.27 34.83 -21.82
C LEU A 357 22.98 36.31 -21.58
N ARG A 358 23.63 37.17 -22.38
CA ARG A 358 23.27 38.56 -22.47
C ARG A 358 23.03 38.92 -23.95
N ASP A 359 21.81 39.28 -24.28
CA ASP A 359 21.41 39.53 -25.68
C ASP A 359 21.75 38.34 -26.62
N GLY A 360 21.56 37.12 -26.11
CA GLY A 360 21.85 35.88 -26.84
C GLY A 360 23.33 35.50 -26.97
N VAL A 361 24.23 36.29 -26.33
CA VAL A 361 25.68 36.04 -26.32
C VAL A 361 26.11 35.44 -24.98
N PRO A 362 26.81 34.29 -24.96
CA PRO A 362 27.30 33.68 -23.73
C PRO A 362 28.39 34.53 -23.07
N ILE A 363 28.10 35.16 -21.94
CA ILE A 363 29.03 35.95 -21.13
C ILE A 363 29.66 35.14 -20.00
N GLY A 364 29.13 33.94 -19.71
CA GLY A 364 29.60 32.99 -18.73
C GLY A 364 28.94 31.63 -18.88
N VAL A 365 29.33 30.68 -18.05
CA VAL A 365 28.74 29.35 -17.97
C VAL A 365 28.73 28.91 -16.51
N ILE A 366 27.60 28.40 -16.04
CA ILE A 366 27.50 27.66 -14.77
C ILE A 366 27.77 26.18 -15.09
N GLY A 367 28.76 25.58 -14.46
CA GLY A 367 29.08 24.16 -14.55
C GLY A 367 28.77 23.45 -13.24
N LEU A 368 27.96 22.40 -13.31
CA LEU A 368 27.68 21.47 -12.22
C LEU A 368 28.28 20.11 -12.56
N LEU A 369 28.93 19.48 -11.59
CA LEU A 369 29.72 18.28 -11.84
C LEU A 369 29.50 17.25 -10.73
N ARG A 370 29.41 15.98 -11.16
CA ARG A 370 29.31 14.81 -10.29
C ARG A 370 30.51 13.89 -10.48
N THR A 371 30.91 13.25 -9.37
CA THR A 371 32.00 12.27 -9.37
C THR A 371 31.54 10.86 -9.71
N SER A 372 30.25 10.67 -9.87
CA SER A 372 29.59 9.42 -10.28
C SER A 372 28.75 9.62 -11.55
N VAL A 373 28.47 8.51 -12.26
CA VAL A 373 27.55 8.55 -13.42
C VAL A 373 26.11 8.58 -12.88
N LYS A 374 25.60 9.80 -12.66
CA LYS A 374 24.26 10.08 -12.17
C LYS A 374 23.70 11.26 -12.97
N PRO A 375 22.82 11.03 -13.96
CA PRO A 375 22.26 12.11 -14.78
C PRO A 375 21.53 13.17 -13.96
N PHE A 376 21.59 14.42 -14.43
CA PHE A 376 20.73 15.51 -13.93
C PHE A 376 19.34 15.34 -14.52
N THR A 377 18.31 15.57 -13.71
CA THR A 377 16.91 15.51 -14.15
C THR A 377 16.54 16.78 -14.95
N GLU A 378 15.48 16.70 -15.74
CA GLU A 378 14.97 17.87 -16.48
C GLU A 378 14.64 19.02 -15.55
N LYS A 379 13.98 18.76 -14.41
CA LYS A 379 13.72 19.78 -13.37
C LYS A 379 14.99 20.47 -12.86
N GLN A 380 16.07 19.72 -12.66
CA GLN A 380 17.35 20.28 -12.21
C GLN A 380 17.98 21.17 -13.31
N ILE A 381 17.89 20.75 -14.57
CA ILE A 381 18.37 21.52 -15.72
C ILE A 381 17.58 22.85 -15.85
N GLU A 382 16.26 22.80 -15.78
CA GLU A 382 15.39 23.99 -15.80
C GLU A 382 15.69 24.95 -14.65
N LEU A 383 15.88 24.42 -13.44
CA LEU A 383 16.21 25.21 -12.25
C LEU A 383 17.50 25.98 -12.42
N VAL A 384 18.57 25.34 -12.91
CA VAL A 384 19.86 26.02 -13.13
C VAL A 384 19.74 27.03 -14.28
N THR A 385 18.93 26.75 -15.29
CA THR A 385 18.65 27.69 -16.38
C THR A 385 17.98 28.96 -15.85
N THR A 386 17.00 28.84 -14.95
CA THR A 386 16.36 29.96 -14.28
C THR A 386 17.35 30.82 -13.48
N PHE A 387 18.38 30.25 -12.88
CA PHE A 387 19.43 31.00 -12.20
C PHE A 387 20.43 31.67 -13.16
N ALA A 388 20.50 31.20 -14.38
CA ALA A 388 21.41 31.74 -15.42
C ALA A 388 20.83 32.90 -16.20
N ASP A 389 19.50 33.04 -16.25
CA ASP A 389 18.75 34.13 -16.87
C ASP A 389 18.76 35.38 -15.98
#